data_df09f967660277376ff55aa0b6056547
#
_entry.id   df09f967660277376ff55aa0b6056547
#
_cell.length_a   1.000
_cell.length_b   1.000
_cell.length_c   1.000
_cell.angle_alpha   90.00
_cell.angle_beta   90.00
_cell.angle_gamma   90.00
#
_symmetry.space_group_name_H-M   'P 1'
#
loop_
_entity.id
_entity.type
_entity.pdbx_description
1 polymer ?
#
loop_
_entity_poly.entity_id
_entity_poly.type
_entity_poly.pdbx_seq_one_letter_code
_entity_poly.pdbx_strand_id
1 'polypeptide(L)'
;MRAGQRVQESIMNVHASALAEAHLPDEQTTAFAREAIEDLSQQPKKLSPKYFYDATGSELFEAITRLPEYYPTRTELAILKERGSEIAKIIPENAALVEFGAGATTKVRLLLNQSRFAAYVPVDISGDFLQAQANGLKRDFPSLGIYPVAADFTTPFELPKAVASMPKVGFFPGSTIGNFEPHEAQAFLRSARQILGKGAQMIIGADLEKEERLLHAAYNDAAGVTARFNLNVLVRINRELGGNFDLSAFTHGAIYNHDRHRIEMHLISRKNQTVRLLGTSFSFRPGESIHTENSYKYSLDRFAALAQGAGWRVRESWTDSAKMFSVHALEAAE
;
A
#
# COMPACT_ATOMS: atom_id res chain seq x y z
N MET A 1 -8.13 -32.92 -14.07
CA MET A 1 -7.96 -31.56 -14.62
C MET A 1 -9.24 -30.94 -15.23
N ARG A 2 -10.09 -31.66 -16.00
CA ARG A 2 -11.28 -31.04 -16.65
C ARG A 2 -12.46 -30.68 -15.73
N ALA A 3 -12.64 -31.32 -14.59
CA ALA A 3 -13.78 -31.03 -13.68
C ALA A 3 -13.55 -29.74 -12.87
N GLY A 4 -12.34 -29.48 -12.39
CA GLY A 4 -12.02 -28.24 -11.65
C GLY A 4 -12.09 -27.00 -12.53
N GLN A 5 -11.68 -27.08 -13.79
CA GLN A 5 -11.79 -25.97 -14.74
C GLN A 5 -13.24 -25.59 -15.05
N ARG A 6 -14.14 -26.56 -15.22
CA ARG A 6 -15.57 -26.28 -15.45
C ARG A 6 -16.27 -25.66 -14.24
N VAL A 7 -15.89 -26.03 -13.03
CA VAL A 7 -16.43 -25.42 -11.80
C VAL A 7 -15.97 -23.98 -11.70
N GLN A 8 -14.70 -23.68 -12.01
CA GLN A 8 -14.14 -22.34 -11.97
C GLN A 8 -14.72 -21.43 -13.05
N GLU A 9 -14.93 -21.93 -14.27
CA GLU A 9 -15.63 -21.20 -15.34
C GLU A 9 -17.10 -20.95 -15.02
N SER A 10 -17.79 -21.90 -14.38
CA SER A 10 -19.18 -21.72 -13.94
C SER A 10 -19.31 -20.67 -12.85
N ILE A 11 -18.38 -20.65 -11.87
CA ILE A 11 -18.33 -19.64 -10.81
C ILE A 11 -18.04 -18.26 -11.40
N MET A 12 -17.08 -18.13 -12.31
CA MET A 12 -16.76 -16.87 -12.99
C MET A 12 -17.95 -16.32 -13.78
N ASN A 13 -18.70 -17.17 -14.48
CA ASN A 13 -19.88 -16.76 -15.24
C ASN A 13 -21.04 -16.30 -14.35
N VAL A 14 -21.27 -16.94 -13.19
CA VAL A 14 -22.27 -16.51 -12.21
C VAL A 14 -21.89 -15.16 -11.59
N HIS A 15 -20.63 -14.93 -11.27
CA HIS A 15 -20.14 -13.66 -10.73
C HIS A 15 -20.24 -12.53 -11.78
N ALA A 16 -19.92 -12.81 -13.04
CA ALA A 16 -20.06 -11.84 -14.13
C ALA A 16 -21.52 -11.42 -14.34
N SER A 17 -22.46 -12.37 -14.25
CA SER A 17 -23.90 -12.07 -14.34
C SER A 17 -24.39 -11.22 -13.17
N ALA A 18 -23.98 -11.53 -11.94
CA ALA A 18 -24.37 -10.78 -10.75
C ALA A 18 -23.84 -9.33 -10.78
N LEU A 19 -22.63 -9.11 -11.30
CA LEU A 19 -22.06 -7.77 -11.48
C LEU A 19 -22.75 -6.98 -12.59
N ALA A 20 -23.18 -7.65 -13.68
CA ALA A 20 -23.92 -7.01 -14.77
C ALA A 20 -25.31 -6.56 -14.36
N GLU A 21 -25.95 -7.26 -13.41
CA GLU A 21 -27.26 -6.89 -12.85
C GLU A 21 -27.18 -5.81 -11.77
N ALA A 22 -26.01 -5.65 -11.12
CA ALA A 22 -25.76 -4.63 -10.12
C ALA A 22 -25.47 -3.29 -10.83
N HIS A 23 -26.36 -2.34 -10.73
CA HIS A 23 -26.16 -0.98 -11.23
C HIS A 23 -25.16 -0.25 -10.28
N LEU A 24 -23.88 -0.53 -10.45
CA LEU A 24 -22.81 0.13 -9.67
C LEU A 24 -22.50 1.52 -10.23
N PRO A 25 -22.23 2.52 -9.37
CA PRO A 25 -22.20 3.93 -9.76
C PRO A 25 -21.06 4.30 -10.72
N ASP A 26 -19.93 3.58 -10.64
CA ASP A 26 -18.72 3.91 -11.41
C ASP A 26 -17.80 2.69 -11.61
N GLU A 27 -16.76 2.88 -12.42
CA GLU A 27 -15.78 1.83 -12.76
C GLU A 27 -14.96 1.37 -11.55
N GLN A 28 -14.62 2.27 -10.62
CA GLN A 28 -13.86 1.93 -9.40
C GLN A 28 -14.68 1.06 -8.47
N THR A 29 -15.95 1.39 -8.26
CA THR A 29 -16.91 0.57 -7.49
C THR A 29 -17.11 -0.79 -8.13
N THR A 30 -17.17 -0.86 -9.47
CA THR A 30 -17.27 -2.12 -10.22
C THR A 30 -16.02 -2.98 -10.05
N ALA A 31 -14.83 -2.38 -10.09
CA ALA A 31 -13.56 -3.08 -9.84
C ALA A 31 -13.51 -3.61 -8.41
N PHE A 32 -13.90 -2.80 -7.43
CA PHE A 32 -13.98 -3.20 -6.03
C PHE A 32 -14.93 -4.39 -5.82
N ALA A 33 -16.12 -4.34 -6.42
CA ALA A 33 -17.10 -5.41 -6.33
C ALA A 33 -16.56 -6.74 -6.86
N ARG A 34 -15.95 -6.72 -8.05
CA ARG A 34 -15.35 -7.90 -8.69
C ARG A 34 -14.26 -8.50 -7.84
N GLU A 35 -13.28 -7.69 -7.42
CA GLU A 35 -12.16 -8.16 -6.59
C GLU A 35 -12.63 -8.68 -5.23
N ALA A 36 -13.57 -8.00 -4.56
CA ALA A 36 -14.10 -8.46 -3.28
C ALA A 36 -14.78 -9.83 -3.39
N ILE A 37 -15.56 -10.07 -4.47
CA ILE A 37 -16.19 -11.37 -4.71
C ILE A 37 -15.14 -12.44 -5.01
N GLU A 38 -14.17 -12.15 -5.86
CA GLU A 38 -13.07 -13.07 -6.21
C GLU A 38 -12.26 -13.44 -4.97
N ASP A 39 -11.87 -12.46 -4.18
CA ASP A 39 -11.05 -12.63 -2.98
C ASP A 39 -11.77 -13.42 -1.86
N LEU A 40 -13.05 -13.12 -1.60
CA LEU A 40 -13.86 -13.83 -0.62
C LEU A 40 -14.21 -15.26 -1.07
N SER A 41 -14.14 -15.55 -2.37
CA SER A 41 -14.35 -16.89 -2.92
C SER A 41 -13.14 -17.81 -2.78
N GLN A 42 -11.98 -17.27 -2.45
CA GLN A 42 -10.75 -18.05 -2.26
C GLN A 42 -10.74 -18.81 -0.92
N GLN A 43 -9.82 -19.79 -0.82
CA GLN A 43 -9.54 -20.51 0.42
C GLN A 43 -8.02 -20.53 0.65
N PRO A 44 -7.53 -19.85 1.68
CA PRO A 44 -8.24 -19.00 2.65
C PRO A 44 -8.81 -17.72 1.99
N LYS A 45 -9.89 -17.18 2.59
CA LYS A 45 -10.50 -15.93 2.15
C LYS A 45 -9.54 -14.76 2.38
N LYS A 46 -9.55 -13.80 1.47
CA LYS A 46 -8.76 -12.57 1.61
C LYS A 46 -9.57 -11.34 1.18
N LEU A 47 -9.03 -10.16 1.42
CA LEU A 47 -9.45 -8.88 0.85
C LEU A 47 -8.21 -8.03 0.58
N SER A 48 -8.20 -7.30 -0.52
CA SER A 48 -7.07 -6.45 -0.89
C SER A 48 -6.93 -5.25 0.05
N PRO A 49 -5.73 -4.95 0.60
CA PRO A 49 -5.49 -3.84 1.52
C PRO A 49 -5.73 -2.46 0.90
N LYS A 50 -5.69 -2.32 -0.43
CA LYS A 50 -5.97 -1.04 -1.09
C LYS A 50 -7.37 -0.49 -0.78
N TYR A 51 -8.30 -1.37 -0.40
CA TYR A 51 -9.67 -0.99 -0.06
C TYR A 51 -9.87 -0.50 1.37
N PHE A 52 -8.84 -0.51 2.20
CA PHE A 52 -8.87 0.17 3.49
C PHE A 52 -9.01 1.69 3.36
N TYR A 53 -8.43 2.28 2.31
CA TYR A 53 -8.19 3.71 2.17
C TYR A 53 -9.34 4.47 1.49
N ASP A 54 -10.56 4.37 2.06
CA ASP A 54 -11.58 5.40 1.86
C ASP A 54 -11.30 6.61 2.78
N ALA A 55 -12.14 7.62 2.78
CA ALA A 55 -11.94 8.81 3.63
C ALA A 55 -11.78 8.43 5.12
N THR A 56 -12.66 7.56 5.65
CA THR A 56 -12.61 7.09 7.04
C THR A 56 -11.35 6.26 7.31
N GLY A 57 -11.01 5.35 6.40
CA GLY A 57 -9.80 4.52 6.53
C GLY A 57 -8.52 5.35 6.51
N SER A 58 -8.46 6.38 5.68
CA SER A 58 -7.32 7.31 5.63
C SER A 58 -7.17 8.09 6.95
N GLU A 59 -8.26 8.56 7.55
CA GLU A 59 -8.26 9.19 8.87
C GLU A 59 -7.81 8.23 9.97
N LEU A 60 -8.29 6.97 9.93
CA LEU A 60 -7.88 5.92 10.87
C LEU A 60 -6.39 5.59 10.72
N PHE A 61 -5.88 5.47 9.48
CA PHE A 61 -4.46 5.26 9.24
C PHE A 61 -3.61 6.43 9.75
N GLU A 62 -4.05 7.66 9.53
CA GLU A 62 -3.39 8.82 10.10
C GLU A 62 -3.37 8.80 11.63
N ALA A 63 -4.45 8.31 12.26
CA ALA A 63 -4.47 8.09 13.72
C ALA A 63 -3.49 6.98 14.14
N ILE A 64 -3.39 5.87 13.39
CA ILE A 64 -2.40 4.81 13.62
C ILE A 64 -0.98 5.39 13.62
N THR A 65 -0.62 6.25 12.65
CA THR A 65 0.73 6.81 12.55
C THR A 65 1.15 7.63 13.77
N ARG A 66 0.19 8.05 14.61
CA ARG A 66 0.42 8.82 15.86
C ARG A 66 0.48 7.95 17.12
N LEU A 67 0.18 6.66 17.01
CA LEU A 67 0.21 5.75 18.15
C LEU A 67 1.64 5.52 18.67
N PRO A 68 1.84 5.45 19.98
CA PRO A 68 3.15 5.16 20.55
C PRO A 68 3.68 3.78 20.16
N GLU A 69 2.82 2.80 19.92
CA GLU A 69 3.18 1.46 19.48
C GLU A 69 3.59 1.43 18.00
N TYR A 70 3.05 2.32 17.16
CA TYR A 70 3.29 2.33 15.71
C TYR A 70 4.58 3.10 15.39
N TYR A 71 5.72 2.44 15.54
CA TYR A 71 7.06 3.01 15.33
C TYR A 71 7.38 3.35 13.84
N PRO A 72 6.85 2.66 12.78
CA PRO A 72 7.37 2.80 11.42
C PRO A 72 7.40 4.25 10.93
N THR A 73 6.31 5.00 11.08
CA THR A 73 6.22 6.39 10.59
C THR A 73 7.22 7.31 11.27
N ARG A 74 7.32 7.28 12.62
CA ARG A 74 8.23 8.18 13.33
C ARG A 74 9.71 7.84 13.08
N THR A 75 10.02 6.54 12.91
CA THR A 75 11.38 6.08 12.64
C THR A 75 11.82 6.48 11.23
N GLU A 76 10.96 6.28 10.22
CA GLU A 76 11.25 6.71 8.85
C GLU A 76 11.43 8.23 8.76
N LEU A 77 10.55 9.02 9.41
CA LEU A 77 10.69 10.48 9.48
C LEU A 77 12.02 10.91 10.13
N ALA A 78 12.46 10.21 11.18
CA ALA A 78 13.74 10.48 11.81
C ALA A 78 14.91 10.23 10.84
N ILE A 79 14.92 9.09 10.13
CA ILE A 79 15.94 8.77 9.11
C ILE A 79 15.95 9.83 8.01
N LEU A 80 14.79 10.15 7.43
CA LEU A 80 14.68 11.15 6.37
C LEU A 80 15.16 12.54 6.81
N LYS A 81 14.91 12.92 8.06
CA LYS A 81 15.37 14.18 8.64
C LYS A 81 16.88 14.18 8.87
N GLU A 82 17.42 13.13 9.48
CA GLU A 82 18.84 13.03 9.84
C GLU A 82 19.73 12.84 8.61
N ARG A 83 19.29 12.05 7.63
CA ARG A 83 20.04 11.68 6.43
C ARG A 83 19.69 12.49 5.20
N GLY A 84 18.83 13.47 5.32
CA GLY A 84 18.31 14.20 4.17
C GLY A 84 19.39 14.92 3.36
N SER A 85 20.46 15.44 3.99
CA SER A 85 21.59 16.02 3.26
C SER A 85 22.38 14.98 2.45
N GLU A 86 22.44 13.73 2.94
CA GLU A 86 23.05 12.62 2.21
C GLU A 86 22.17 12.19 1.06
N ILE A 87 20.86 12.07 1.29
CA ILE A 87 19.85 11.76 0.27
C ILE A 87 19.85 12.83 -0.83
N ALA A 88 19.91 14.11 -0.46
CA ALA A 88 19.95 15.22 -1.41
C ALA A 88 21.13 15.17 -2.39
N LYS A 89 22.29 14.67 -1.94
CA LYS A 89 23.50 14.56 -2.79
C LYS A 89 23.37 13.55 -3.92
N ILE A 90 22.48 12.58 -3.79
CA ILE A 90 22.29 11.54 -4.81
C ILE A 90 21.14 11.85 -5.77
N ILE A 91 20.32 12.86 -5.46
CA ILE A 91 19.21 13.30 -6.29
C ILE A 91 19.75 14.18 -7.43
N PRO A 92 19.44 13.87 -8.70
CA PRO A 92 19.84 14.71 -9.82
C PRO A 92 19.22 16.12 -9.74
N GLU A 93 19.95 17.11 -10.21
CA GLU A 93 19.40 18.47 -10.33
C GLU A 93 18.20 18.49 -11.29
N ASN A 94 17.22 19.33 -10.93
CA ASN A 94 15.97 19.50 -11.70
C ASN A 94 15.20 18.20 -11.94
N ALA A 95 15.32 17.24 -11.07
CA ALA A 95 14.57 15.99 -11.15
C ALA A 95 13.08 16.18 -10.87
N ALA A 96 12.27 15.31 -11.45
CA ALA A 96 10.87 15.10 -11.04
C ALA A 96 10.82 14.00 -9.96
N LEU A 97 10.23 14.32 -8.82
CA LEU A 97 9.92 13.37 -7.76
C LEU A 97 8.57 12.69 -8.05
N VAL A 98 8.56 11.38 -8.21
CA VAL A 98 7.35 10.58 -8.45
C VAL A 98 7.06 9.77 -7.19
N GLU A 99 6.02 10.12 -6.44
CA GLU A 99 5.63 9.39 -5.24
C GLU A 99 4.53 8.38 -5.56
N PHE A 100 4.80 7.11 -5.28
CA PHE A 100 3.84 6.03 -5.46
C PHE A 100 3.06 5.80 -4.14
N GLY A 101 1.74 5.91 -4.19
CA GLY A 101 0.89 5.88 -2.99
C GLY A 101 1.01 7.17 -2.18
N ALA A 102 0.75 8.31 -2.82
CA ALA A 102 0.86 9.62 -2.20
C ALA A 102 -0.28 9.88 -1.21
N GLY A 103 -0.01 9.55 0.04
CA GLY A 103 -0.88 9.82 1.19
C GLY A 103 -0.59 11.18 1.84
N ALA A 104 -0.39 11.18 3.17
CA ALA A 104 -0.04 12.39 3.90
C ALA A 104 1.30 12.98 3.45
N THR A 105 1.34 14.30 3.20
CA THR A 105 2.50 14.99 2.61
C THR A 105 3.70 15.17 3.54
N THR A 106 3.62 14.70 4.79
CA THR A 106 4.66 14.92 5.81
C THR A 106 6.05 14.43 5.38
N LYS A 107 6.12 13.24 4.78
CA LYS A 107 7.39 12.63 4.38
C LYS A 107 7.98 13.30 3.14
N VAL A 108 7.15 13.54 2.12
CA VAL A 108 7.61 14.19 0.89
C VAL A 108 8.10 15.60 1.15
N ARG A 109 7.48 16.33 2.09
CA ARG A 109 7.93 17.68 2.50
C ARG A 109 9.38 17.69 3.01
N LEU A 110 9.81 16.64 3.70
CA LEU A 110 11.21 16.53 4.14
C LEU A 110 12.17 16.46 2.96
N LEU A 111 11.83 15.69 1.91
CA LEU A 111 12.64 15.62 0.70
C LEU A 111 12.61 16.93 -0.11
N LEU A 112 11.42 17.53 -0.27
CA LEU A 112 11.26 18.80 -1.01
C LEU A 112 12.01 19.97 -0.35
N ASN A 113 12.12 19.98 0.97
CA ASN A 113 12.87 21.01 1.70
C ASN A 113 14.39 20.85 1.61
N GLN A 114 14.88 19.63 1.34
CA GLN A 114 16.30 19.32 1.35
C GLN A 114 16.91 19.19 -0.04
N SER A 115 16.08 19.05 -1.07
CA SER A 115 16.49 18.83 -2.46
C SER A 115 15.76 19.74 -3.42
N ARG A 116 16.43 20.18 -4.50
CA ARG A 116 15.83 21.04 -5.53
C ARG A 116 15.19 20.18 -6.61
N PHE A 117 13.93 19.82 -6.40
CA PHE A 117 13.12 19.22 -7.45
C PHE A 117 12.50 20.29 -8.35
N ALA A 118 12.40 20.03 -9.66
CA ALA A 118 11.66 20.88 -10.59
C ALA A 118 10.17 20.51 -10.62
N ALA A 119 9.83 19.27 -10.35
CA ALA A 119 8.46 18.77 -10.35
C ALA A 119 8.21 17.74 -9.26
N TYR A 120 6.94 17.63 -8.84
CA TYR A 120 6.42 16.57 -8.00
C TYR A 120 5.19 15.95 -8.66
N VAL A 121 5.19 14.63 -8.75
CA VAL A 121 4.11 13.83 -9.33
C VAL A 121 3.61 12.85 -8.26
N PRO A 122 2.63 13.26 -7.43
CA PRO A 122 1.96 12.34 -6.53
C PRO A 122 1.05 11.40 -7.33
N VAL A 123 1.15 10.10 -7.06
CA VAL A 123 0.34 9.05 -7.68
C VAL A 123 -0.44 8.32 -6.60
N ASP A 124 -1.75 8.30 -6.69
CA ASP A 124 -2.63 7.54 -5.79
C ASP A 124 -3.95 7.22 -6.49
N ILE A 125 -4.66 6.23 -5.99
CA ILE A 125 -5.99 5.84 -6.49
C ILE A 125 -7.06 6.90 -6.16
N SER A 126 -6.87 7.69 -5.08
CA SER A 126 -7.82 8.70 -4.60
C SER A 126 -7.57 10.08 -5.21
N GLY A 127 -8.17 10.36 -6.37
CA GLY A 127 -7.96 11.62 -7.10
C GLY A 127 -8.34 12.87 -6.32
N ASP A 128 -9.45 12.88 -5.59
CA ASP A 128 -9.92 14.02 -4.80
C ASP A 128 -8.95 14.35 -3.66
N PHE A 129 -8.46 13.31 -2.97
CA PHE A 129 -7.47 13.46 -1.92
C PHE A 129 -6.16 14.03 -2.45
N LEU A 130 -5.66 13.51 -3.59
CA LEU A 130 -4.47 14.02 -4.27
C LEU A 130 -4.59 15.50 -4.61
N GLN A 131 -5.73 15.92 -5.15
CA GLN A 131 -5.95 17.30 -5.55
C GLN A 131 -5.94 18.25 -4.34
N ALA A 132 -6.54 17.83 -3.22
CA ALA A 132 -6.52 18.58 -1.97
C ALA A 132 -5.09 18.75 -1.43
N GLN A 133 -4.30 17.68 -1.42
CA GLN A 133 -2.90 17.71 -0.99
C GLN A 133 -2.02 18.57 -1.93
N ALA A 134 -2.21 18.46 -3.24
CA ALA A 134 -1.48 19.25 -4.23
C ALA A 134 -1.70 20.75 -4.04
N ASN A 135 -2.93 21.17 -3.74
CA ASN A 135 -3.26 22.56 -3.48
C ASN A 135 -2.57 23.10 -2.21
N GLY A 136 -2.42 22.28 -1.19
CA GLY A 136 -1.63 22.59 0.00
C GLY A 136 -0.14 22.79 -0.32
N LEU A 137 0.45 21.85 -1.04
CA LEU A 137 1.86 21.90 -1.43
C LEU A 137 2.20 23.09 -2.36
N LYS A 138 1.31 23.46 -3.30
CA LYS A 138 1.51 24.61 -4.18
C LYS A 138 1.70 25.93 -3.42
N ARG A 139 1.03 26.10 -2.28
CA ARG A 139 1.20 27.30 -1.44
C ARG A 139 2.58 27.33 -0.77
N ASP A 140 3.07 26.17 -0.35
CA ASP A 140 4.33 26.08 0.40
C ASP A 140 5.55 26.01 -0.52
N PHE A 141 5.38 25.48 -1.74
CA PHE A 141 6.40 25.33 -2.77
C PHE A 141 5.96 25.98 -4.10
N PRO A 142 5.88 27.31 -4.19
CA PRO A 142 5.28 28.00 -5.34
C PRO A 142 6.07 27.84 -6.66
N SER A 143 7.37 27.51 -6.60
CA SER A 143 8.21 27.25 -7.77
C SER A 143 8.20 25.80 -8.25
N LEU A 144 7.58 24.88 -7.48
CA LEU A 144 7.53 23.47 -7.80
C LEU A 144 6.37 23.17 -8.76
N GLY A 145 6.65 22.52 -9.90
CA GLY A 145 5.61 21.97 -10.75
C GLY A 145 4.92 20.79 -10.06
N ILE A 146 3.61 20.84 -9.82
CA ILE A 146 2.89 19.73 -9.14
C ILE A 146 1.84 19.17 -10.09
N TYR A 147 1.94 17.87 -10.39
CA TYR A 147 1.16 17.16 -11.39
C TYR A 147 0.54 15.88 -10.79
N PRO A 148 -0.60 15.96 -10.10
CA PRO A 148 -1.27 14.78 -9.52
C PRO A 148 -1.73 13.81 -10.60
N VAL A 149 -1.55 12.51 -10.34
CA VAL A 149 -1.98 11.41 -11.22
C VAL A 149 -2.86 10.44 -10.43
N ALA A 150 -4.14 10.39 -10.76
CA ALA A 150 -5.08 9.42 -10.19
C ALA A 150 -4.88 8.08 -10.91
N ALA A 151 -4.17 7.13 -10.29
CA ALA A 151 -3.89 5.82 -10.85
C ALA A 151 -3.61 4.78 -9.76
N ASP A 152 -3.91 3.53 -10.06
CA ASP A 152 -3.39 2.38 -9.30
C ASP A 152 -1.94 2.16 -9.71
N PHE A 153 -0.99 2.51 -8.84
CA PHE A 153 0.44 2.42 -9.11
C PHE A 153 0.95 0.98 -9.24
N THR A 154 0.13 -0.02 -8.94
CA THR A 154 0.45 -1.44 -9.18
C THR A 154 0.24 -1.85 -10.63
N THR A 155 -0.43 -1.01 -11.42
CA THR A 155 -0.66 -1.19 -12.85
C THR A 155 0.13 -0.18 -13.68
N PRO A 156 0.42 -0.45 -14.97
CA PRO A 156 1.08 0.52 -15.84
C PRO A 156 0.25 1.80 -16.00
N PHE A 157 0.90 2.95 -15.84
CA PHE A 157 0.33 4.27 -16.10
C PHE A 157 1.37 5.19 -16.75
N GLU A 158 0.92 6.30 -17.33
CA GLU A 158 1.80 7.27 -17.97
C GLU A 158 2.04 8.50 -17.09
N LEU A 159 3.29 8.95 -17.05
CA LEU A 159 3.64 10.20 -16.39
C LEU A 159 3.22 11.41 -17.25
N PRO A 160 2.91 12.55 -16.63
CA PRO A 160 2.57 13.78 -17.33
C PRO A 160 3.67 14.20 -18.31
N LYS A 161 3.29 14.66 -19.51
CA LYS A 161 4.24 15.14 -20.53
C LYS A 161 5.18 16.21 -20.03
N ALA A 162 4.74 17.01 -19.06
CA ALA A 162 5.53 18.07 -18.42
C ALA A 162 6.84 17.57 -17.78
N VAL A 163 6.90 16.31 -17.36
CA VAL A 163 8.08 15.71 -16.70
C VAL A 163 8.83 14.73 -17.63
N ALA A 164 8.44 14.59 -18.88
CA ALA A 164 8.97 13.57 -19.79
C ALA A 164 10.50 13.64 -19.95
N SER A 165 11.07 14.85 -20.11
CA SER A 165 12.51 15.09 -20.31
C SER A 165 13.33 15.21 -19.03
N MET A 166 12.68 15.25 -17.85
CA MET A 166 13.36 15.43 -16.56
C MET A 166 13.99 14.10 -16.10
N PRO A 167 15.14 14.13 -15.40
CA PRO A 167 15.55 13.01 -14.54
C PRO A 167 14.43 12.66 -13.56
N LYS A 168 14.23 11.38 -13.26
CA LYS A 168 13.13 10.96 -12.39
C LYS A 168 13.64 10.22 -11.19
N VAL A 169 13.11 10.60 -10.01
CA VAL A 169 13.35 9.93 -8.74
C VAL A 169 12.01 9.41 -8.21
N GLY A 170 11.90 8.10 -8.06
CA GLY A 170 10.77 7.49 -7.38
C GLY A 170 10.86 7.69 -5.86
N PHE A 171 9.71 7.84 -5.22
CA PHE A 171 9.60 7.85 -3.76
C PHE A 171 8.51 6.87 -3.35
N PHE A 172 8.87 5.90 -2.52
CA PHE A 172 7.94 4.87 -2.05
C PHE A 172 8.13 4.63 -0.55
N PRO A 173 7.58 5.54 0.29
CA PRO A 173 7.77 5.51 1.73
C PRO A 173 6.79 4.56 2.45
N GLY A 174 6.96 4.46 3.78
CA GLY A 174 5.98 3.84 4.67
C GLY A 174 6.08 2.33 4.78
N SER A 175 7.11 1.73 4.19
CA SER A 175 7.20 0.27 4.06
C SER A 175 6.02 -0.35 3.29
N THR A 176 5.38 0.42 2.42
CA THR A 176 4.27 -0.03 1.57
C THR A 176 4.67 -1.23 0.70
N ILE A 177 5.97 -1.34 0.35
CA ILE A 177 6.54 -2.51 -0.33
C ILE A 177 6.32 -3.82 0.45
N GLY A 178 6.19 -3.75 1.77
CA GLY A 178 5.91 -4.89 2.64
C GLY A 178 4.49 -5.42 2.53
N ASN A 179 3.56 -4.68 1.92
CA ASN A 179 2.19 -5.14 1.74
C ASN A 179 2.04 -6.12 0.57
N PHE A 180 3.06 -6.20 -0.29
CA PHE A 180 3.09 -7.07 -1.46
C PHE A 180 3.68 -8.45 -1.14
N GLU A 181 3.17 -9.48 -1.78
CA GLU A 181 3.91 -10.74 -1.88
C GLU A 181 5.25 -10.51 -2.61
N PRO A 182 6.32 -11.28 -2.34
CA PRO A 182 7.65 -11.03 -2.93
C PRO A 182 7.65 -10.91 -4.46
N HIS A 183 6.82 -11.70 -5.16
CA HIS A 183 6.72 -11.62 -6.60
C HIS A 183 5.99 -10.35 -7.08
N GLU A 184 4.99 -9.87 -6.32
CA GLU A 184 4.28 -8.63 -6.59
C GLU A 184 5.19 -7.42 -6.31
N ALA A 185 5.96 -7.45 -5.20
CA ALA A 185 6.96 -6.42 -4.90
C ALA A 185 8.00 -6.28 -6.02
N GLN A 186 8.50 -7.41 -6.56
CA GLN A 186 9.38 -7.39 -7.71
C GLN A 186 8.69 -6.88 -8.99
N ALA A 187 7.42 -7.24 -9.21
CA ALA A 187 6.64 -6.74 -10.35
C ALA A 187 6.45 -5.23 -10.26
N PHE A 188 6.08 -4.71 -9.08
CA PHE A 188 5.99 -3.27 -8.82
C PHE A 188 7.34 -2.56 -9.08
N LEU A 189 8.43 -3.05 -8.52
CA LEU A 189 9.75 -2.44 -8.72
C LEU A 189 10.18 -2.43 -10.21
N ARG A 190 9.88 -3.49 -10.98
CA ARG A 190 10.11 -3.52 -12.43
C ARG A 190 9.25 -2.49 -13.17
N SER A 191 7.97 -2.39 -12.83
CA SER A 191 7.05 -1.39 -13.40
C SER A 191 7.51 0.03 -13.08
N ALA A 192 7.86 0.31 -11.82
CA ALA A 192 8.38 1.60 -11.40
C ALA A 192 9.64 1.99 -12.20
N ARG A 193 10.57 1.02 -12.44
CA ARG A 193 11.76 1.27 -13.28
C ARG A 193 11.40 1.64 -14.70
N GLN A 194 10.40 0.99 -15.28
CA GLN A 194 9.93 1.31 -16.64
C GLN A 194 9.29 2.70 -16.72
N ILE A 195 8.43 3.04 -15.73
CA ILE A 195 7.74 4.34 -15.64
C ILE A 195 8.75 5.47 -15.44
N LEU A 196 9.74 5.29 -14.57
CA LEU A 196 10.76 6.30 -14.28
C LEU A 196 11.80 6.43 -15.42
N GLY A 197 12.03 5.36 -16.17
CA GLY A 197 12.86 5.37 -17.37
C GLY A 197 14.35 5.20 -17.12
N LYS A 198 15.16 5.50 -18.13
CA LYS A 198 16.62 5.32 -18.11
C LYS A 198 17.27 6.20 -17.03
N GLY A 199 18.20 5.62 -16.26
CA GLY A 199 18.88 6.32 -15.17
C GLY A 199 18.00 6.59 -13.96
N ALA A 200 16.86 5.91 -13.87
CA ALA A 200 15.93 6.04 -12.74
C ALA A 200 16.62 5.78 -11.41
N GLN A 201 16.23 6.57 -10.42
CA GLN A 201 16.56 6.38 -9.02
C GLN A 201 15.28 6.22 -8.21
N MET A 202 15.37 5.60 -7.04
CA MET A 202 14.22 5.47 -6.13
C MET A 202 14.69 5.58 -4.67
N ILE A 203 13.96 6.34 -3.89
CA ILE A 203 14.06 6.36 -2.43
C ILE A 203 12.89 5.53 -1.89
N ILE A 204 13.19 4.49 -1.14
CA ILE A 204 12.18 3.54 -0.66
C ILE A 204 12.38 3.21 0.81
N GLY A 205 11.29 3.23 1.57
CA GLY A 205 11.25 2.82 2.97
C GLY A 205 10.92 1.33 3.12
N ALA A 206 11.63 0.64 4.01
CA ALA A 206 11.36 -0.75 4.33
C ALA A 206 11.50 -1.01 5.83
N ASP A 207 10.49 -1.65 6.41
CA ASP A 207 10.47 -2.04 7.81
C ASP A 207 11.38 -3.26 8.03
N LEU A 208 12.21 -3.21 9.09
CA LEU A 208 13.20 -4.24 9.36
C LEU A 208 12.65 -5.30 10.32
N GLU A 209 13.25 -6.50 10.24
CA GLU A 209 13.04 -7.56 11.22
C GLU A 209 13.47 -7.10 12.61
N LYS A 210 12.67 -7.43 13.62
CA LYS A 210 12.90 -7.08 15.02
C LYS A 210 12.12 -8.01 15.96
N GLU A 211 12.20 -7.74 17.25
CA GLU A 211 11.46 -8.51 18.24
C GLU A 211 9.96 -8.57 17.92
N GLU A 212 9.39 -9.77 17.93
CA GLU A 212 7.97 -10.02 17.66
C GLU A 212 7.04 -9.17 18.53
N ARG A 213 7.41 -8.95 19.80
CA ARG A 213 6.64 -8.13 20.74
C ARG A 213 6.41 -6.71 20.21
N LEU A 214 7.42 -6.10 19.58
CA LEU A 214 7.30 -4.76 19.00
C LEU A 214 6.42 -4.77 17.75
N LEU A 215 6.60 -5.80 16.92
CA LEU A 215 5.77 -5.99 15.72
C LEU A 215 4.30 -6.21 16.11
N HIS A 216 4.05 -7.09 17.06
CA HIS A 216 2.71 -7.39 17.53
C HIS A 216 2.01 -6.16 18.12
N ALA A 217 2.70 -5.37 18.96
CA ALA A 217 2.14 -4.16 19.55
C ALA A 217 1.77 -3.11 18.50
N ALA A 218 2.57 -2.97 17.44
CA ALA A 218 2.33 -1.99 16.38
C ALA A 218 1.06 -2.26 15.56
N TYR A 219 0.63 -3.54 15.47
CA TYR A 219 -0.55 -3.95 14.71
C TYR A 219 -1.74 -4.41 15.57
N ASN A 220 -1.56 -4.49 16.89
CA ASN A 220 -2.62 -4.78 17.89
C ASN A 220 -2.55 -3.74 19.01
N ASP A 221 -2.66 -2.46 18.66
CA ASP A 221 -2.54 -1.35 19.59
C ASP A 221 -3.61 -1.39 20.70
N ALA A 222 -3.24 -0.95 21.89
CA ALA A 222 -4.13 -0.99 23.06
C ALA A 222 -5.39 -0.11 22.90
N ALA A 223 -5.31 0.96 22.09
CA ALA A 223 -6.44 1.86 21.80
C ALA A 223 -7.41 1.28 20.75
N GLY A 224 -7.05 0.15 20.09
CA GLY A 224 -7.87 -0.52 19.08
C GLY A 224 -8.09 0.30 17.81
N VAL A 225 -7.17 1.21 17.48
CA VAL A 225 -7.26 2.02 16.25
C VAL A 225 -7.03 1.15 15.04
N THR A 226 -6.01 0.27 15.08
CA THR A 226 -5.72 -0.68 13.99
C THR A 226 -6.88 -1.66 13.79
N ALA A 227 -7.52 -2.10 14.87
CA ALA A 227 -8.71 -2.95 14.78
C ALA A 227 -9.87 -2.26 14.04
N ARG A 228 -10.11 -0.97 14.31
CA ARG A 228 -11.13 -0.18 13.60
C ARG A 228 -10.74 0.02 12.13
N PHE A 229 -9.47 0.29 11.85
CA PHE A 229 -8.96 0.41 10.49
C PHE A 229 -9.19 -0.89 9.70
N ASN A 230 -8.83 -2.04 10.27
CA ASN A 230 -9.04 -3.33 9.62
C ASN A 230 -10.54 -3.63 9.38
N LEU A 231 -11.40 -3.38 10.37
CA LEU A 231 -12.85 -3.57 10.23
C LEU A 231 -13.49 -2.62 9.19
N ASN A 232 -12.87 -1.48 8.92
CA ASN A 232 -13.41 -0.49 7.98
C ASN A 232 -13.63 -1.05 6.57
N VAL A 233 -12.85 -2.04 6.13
CA VAL A 233 -13.07 -2.67 4.81
C VAL A 233 -14.44 -3.34 4.73
N LEU A 234 -14.92 -3.97 5.82
CA LEU A 234 -16.26 -4.58 5.86
C LEU A 234 -17.36 -3.50 5.93
N VAL A 235 -17.11 -2.40 6.66
CA VAL A 235 -18.01 -1.23 6.66
C VAL A 235 -18.16 -0.71 5.24
N ARG A 236 -17.06 -0.56 4.53
CA ARG A 236 -17.02 -0.09 3.15
C ARG A 236 -17.76 -1.03 2.20
N ILE A 237 -17.53 -2.35 2.28
CA ILE A 237 -18.26 -3.36 1.49
C ILE A 237 -19.76 -3.26 1.75
N ASN A 238 -20.18 -3.12 3.01
CA ASN A 238 -21.62 -2.98 3.33
C ASN A 238 -22.21 -1.70 2.73
N ARG A 239 -21.49 -0.58 2.82
CA ARG A 239 -21.95 0.73 2.33
C ARG A 239 -21.97 0.84 0.82
N GLU A 240 -20.90 0.44 0.15
CA GLU A 240 -20.68 0.70 -1.27
C GLU A 240 -21.20 -0.43 -2.17
N LEU A 241 -21.18 -1.67 -1.68
CA LEU A 241 -21.50 -2.86 -2.45
C LEU A 241 -22.76 -3.57 -1.94
N GLY A 242 -23.47 -3.01 -0.97
CA GLY A 242 -24.70 -3.61 -0.41
C GLY A 242 -24.47 -4.93 0.31
N GLY A 243 -23.26 -5.15 0.84
CA GLY A 243 -22.96 -6.31 1.68
C GLY A 243 -23.72 -6.29 3.01
N ASN A 244 -23.82 -7.43 3.67
CA ASN A 244 -24.50 -7.57 4.97
C ASN A 244 -23.60 -8.18 6.05
N PHE A 245 -22.31 -7.81 6.08
CA PHE A 245 -21.42 -8.21 7.15
C PHE A 245 -21.93 -7.71 8.52
N ASP A 246 -22.09 -8.61 9.47
CA ASP A 246 -22.29 -8.25 10.89
C ASP A 246 -20.93 -7.90 11.49
N LEU A 247 -20.65 -6.62 11.59
CA LEU A 247 -19.35 -6.12 12.08
C LEU A 247 -19.06 -6.59 13.53
N SER A 248 -20.07 -6.77 14.36
CA SER A 248 -19.93 -7.27 15.73
C SER A 248 -19.52 -8.74 15.79
N ALA A 249 -19.70 -9.46 14.70
CA ALA A 249 -19.34 -10.87 14.57
C ALA A 249 -17.92 -11.10 14.08
N PHE A 250 -17.15 -10.05 13.80
CA PHE A 250 -15.74 -10.14 13.44
C PHE A 250 -14.86 -9.47 14.48
N THR A 251 -13.68 -10.02 14.69
CA THR A 251 -12.64 -9.43 15.51
C THR A 251 -11.35 -9.31 14.73
N HIS A 252 -10.64 -8.22 14.96
CA HIS A 252 -9.30 -8.03 14.42
C HIS A 252 -8.29 -8.94 15.14
N GLY A 253 -7.31 -9.44 14.41
CA GLY A 253 -6.12 -10.08 14.92
C GLY A 253 -4.96 -9.84 13.98
N ALA A 254 -3.79 -9.54 14.52
CA ALA A 254 -2.54 -9.49 13.75
C ALA A 254 -1.54 -10.47 14.37
N ILE A 255 -0.91 -11.27 13.53
CA ILE A 255 0.07 -12.29 13.92
C ILE A 255 1.37 -12.08 13.15
N TYR A 256 2.51 -12.43 13.77
CA TYR A 256 3.77 -12.51 13.07
C TYR A 256 3.98 -13.92 12.52
N ASN A 257 4.06 -14.03 11.19
CA ASN A 257 4.36 -15.27 10.50
C ASN A 257 5.88 -15.38 10.34
N HIS A 258 6.53 -16.23 11.16
CA HIS A 258 7.98 -16.40 11.17
C HIS A 258 8.52 -17.00 9.87
N ASP A 259 7.81 -17.93 9.24
CA ASP A 259 8.25 -18.59 8.01
C ASP A 259 8.29 -17.63 6.82
N ARG A 260 7.40 -16.63 6.86
CA ARG A 260 7.28 -15.62 5.81
C ARG A 260 7.87 -14.27 6.20
N HIS A 261 8.30 -14.10 7.45
CA HIS A 261 8.85 -12.85 8.00
C HIS A 261 7.92 -11.64 7.80
N ARG A 262 6.65 -11.79 8.14
CA ARG A 262 5.65 -10.73 7.96
C ARG A 262 4.62 -10.70 9.08
N ILE A 263 4.04 -9.55 9.33
CA ILE A 263 2.75 -9.45 10.01
C ILE A 263 1.65 -9.78 9.01
N GLU A 264 0.66 -10.52 9.47
CA GLU A 264 -0.59 -10.76 8.75
C GLU A 264 -1.74 -10.21 9.58
N MET A 265 -2.58 -9.35 8.97
CA MET A 265 -3.81 -8.88 9.59
C MET A 265 -4.98 -9.74 9.13
N HIS A 266 -5.85 -10.06 10.06
CA HIS A 266 -7.01 -10.90 9.85
C HIS A 266 -8.27 -10.30 10.47
N LEU A 267 -9.42 -10.56 9.85
CA LEU A 267 -10.74 -10.39 10.42
C LEU A 267 -11.32 -11.77 10.69
N ILE A 268 -11.45 -12.13 11.97
CA ILE A 268 -11.77 -13.48 12.43
C ILE A 268 -13.25 -13.54 12.81
N SER A 269 -14.01 -14.45 12.19
CA SER A 269 -15.41 -14.66 12.50
C SER A 269 -15.60 -15.30 13.87
N ARG A 270 -16.49 -14.75 14.69
CA ARG A 270 -16.81 -15.22 16.04
C ARG A 270 -17.93 -16.25 16.10
N LYS A 271 -18.66 -16.42 14.99
CA LYS A 271 -19.85 -17.32 14.94
C LYS A 271 -20.01 -17.93 13.55
N ASN A 272 -20.86 -18.97 13.44
CA ASN A 272 -21.37 -19.39 12.14
C ASN A 272 -22.24 -18.28 11.55
N GLN A 273 -21.93 -17.84 10.35
CA GLN A 273 -22.71 -16.83 9.64
C GLN A 273 -22.59 -16.98 8.13
N THR A 274 -23.57 -16.46 7.42
CA THR A 274 -23.54 -16.34 5.96
C THR A 274 -23.70 -14.88 5.58
N VAL A 275 -22.71 -14.37 4.86
CA VAL A 275 -22.69 -13.01 4.33
C VAL A 275 -23.12 -13.04 2.88
N ARG A 276 -23.93 -12.07 2.47
CA ARG A 276 -24.36 -11.89 1.07
C ARG A 276 -23.76 -10.61 0.52
N LEU A 277 -23.24 -10.70 -0.69
CA LEU A 277 -22.68 -9.59 -1.44
C LEU A 277 -23.03 -9.75 -2.91
N LEU A 278 -23.79 -8.82 -3.49
CA LEU A 278 -24.17 -8.81 -4.91
C LEU A 278 -24.63 -10.19 -5.42
N GLY A 279 -25.59 -10.80 -4.71
CA GLY A 279 -26.14 -12.12 -5.06
C GLY A 279 -25.29 -13.33 -4.70
N THR A 280 -24.03 -13.15 -4.32
CA THR A 280 -23.12 -14.22 -3.88
C THR A 280 -23.18 -14.40 -2.36
N SER A 281 -23.09 -15.65 -1.89
CA SER A 281 -23.12 -15.98 -0.45
C SER A 281 -21.80 -16.56 -0.01
N PHE A 282 -21.28 -16.06 1.11
CA PHE A 282 -20.02 -16.50 1.73
C PHE A 282 -20.31 -17.00 3.14
N SER A 283 -20.01 -18.27 3.41
CA SER A 283 -20.16 -18.86 4.74
C SER A 283 -18.89 -18.71 5.55
N PHE A 284 -19.05 -18.47 6.85
CA PHE A 284 -17.97 -18.38 7.84
C PHE A 284 -18.29 -19.29 9.01
N ARG A 285 -17.28 -19.99 9.53
CA ARG A 285 -17.31 -20.73 10.79
C ARG A 285 -16.64 -19.89 11.89
N PRO A 286 -16.90 -20.16 13.19
CA PRO A 286 -16.12 -19.59 14.27
C PRO A 286 -14.63 -19.88 14.07
N GLY A 287 -13.78 -18.84 14.18
CA GLY A 287 -12.34 -18.94 13.95
C GLY A 287 -11.89 -18.83 12.48
N GLU A 288 -12.81 -18.91 11.53
CA GLU A 288 -12.46 -18.68 10.11
C GLU A 288 -12.18 -17.20 9.88
N SER A 289 -11.12 -16.89 9.14
CA SER A 289 -10.65 -15.53 8.96
C SER A 289 -10.65 -15.08 7.49
N ILE A 290 -10.72 -13.77 7.33
CA ILE A 290 -10.38 -13.07 6.10
C ILE A 290 -8.99 -12.48 6.31
N HIS A 291 -8.01 -12.83 5.47
CA HIS A 291 -6.69 -12.21 5.44
C HIS A 291 -6.79 -10.87 4.74
N THR A 292 -6.42 -9.78 5.41
CA THR A 292 -6.68 -8.42 4.93
C THR A 292 -5.42 -7.64 4.58
N GLU A 293 -4.28 -7.94 5.19
CA GLU A 293 -3.03 -7.25 4.90
C GLU A 293 -1.82 -8.12 5.24
N ASN A 294 -0.78 -8.02 4.42
CA ASN A 294 0.57 -8.41 4.75
C ASN A 294 1.39 -7.18 5.15
N SER A 295 2.39 -7.39 6.00
CA SER A 295 3.45 -6.41 6.21
C SER A 295 4.77 -7.12 6.41
N TYR A 296 5.47 -7.36 5.30
CA TYR A 296 6.77 -8.01 5.27
C TYR A 296 7.82 -7.17 5.99
N LYS A 297 8.69 -7.86 6.73
CA LYS A 297 9.83 -7.30 7.41
C LYS A 297 11.09 -7.80 6.73
N TYR A 298 12.05 -6.92 6.52
CA TYR A 298 13.23 -7.22 5.73
C TYR A 298 14.50 -7.21 6.59
N SER A 299 15.49 -8.03 6.25
CA SER A 299 16.87 -7.69 6.52
C SER A 299 17.39 -6.83 5.36
N LEU A 300 18.49 -6.09 5.57
CA LEU A 300 19.08 -5.28 4.49
C LEU A 300 19.45 -6.13 3.28
N ASP A 301 19.98 -7.34 3.52
CA ASP A 301 20.38 -8.27 2.45
C ASP A 301 19.16 -8.83 1.70
N ARG A 302 18.07 -9.17 2.40
CA ARG A 302 16.85 -9.66 1.75
C ARG A 302 16.18 -8.58 0.93
N PHE A 303 16.19 -7.33 1.41
CA PHE A 303 15.69 -6.21 0.62
C PHE A 303 16.56 -5.96 -0.62
N ALA A 304 17.90 -6.00 -0.46
CA ALA A 304 18.82 -5.85 -1.59
C ALA A 304 18.63 -6.95 -2.65
N ALA A 305 18.44 -8.20 -2.23
CA ALA A 305 18.15 -9.31 -3.15
C ALA A 305 16.81 -9.13 -3.88
N LEU A 306 15.76 -8.66 -3.18
CA LEU A 306 14.46 -8.33 -3.77
C LEU A 306 14.61 -7.26 -4.87
N ALA A 307 15.30 -6.17 -4.55
CA ALA A 307 15.56 -5.07 -5.48
C ALA A 307 16.37 -5.52 -6.69
N GLN A 308 17.43 -6.31 -6.47
CA GLN A 308 18.27 -6.87 -7.53
C GLN A 308 17.45 -7.76 -8.48
N GLY A 309 16.56 -8.60 -7.97
CA GLY A 309 15.65 -9.43 -8.78
C GLY A 309 14.67 -8.64 -9.64
N ALA A 310 14.52 -7.35 -9.39
CA ALA A 310 13.72 -6.41 -10.16
C ALA A 310 14.55 -5.45 -11.04
N GLY A 311 15.88 -5.65 -11.12
CA GLY A 311 16.79 -4.84 -11.92
C GLY A 311 17.19 -3.51 -11.26
N TRP A 312 17.15 -3.44 -9.93
CA TRP A 312 17.66 -2.32 -9.16
C TRP A 312 18.92 -2.71 -8.39
N ARG A 313 19.82 -1.78 -8.24
CA ARG A 313 20.98 -1.88 -7.36
C ARG A 313 20.77 -0.95 -6.15
N VAL A 314 20.98 -1.45 -4.94
CA VAL A 314 21.05 -0.61 -3.74
C VAL A 314 22.34 0.17 -3.78
N ARG A 315 22.24 1.49 -3.84
CA ARG A 315 23.38 2.42 -3.81
C ARG A 315 23.79 2.77 -2.39
N GLU A 316 22.77 3.02 -1.55
CA GLU A 316 22.97 3.42 -0.16
C GLU A 316 21.78 2.91 0.68
N SER A 317 22.03 2.66 1.96
CA SER A 317 20.99 2.28 2.93
C SER A 317 21.24 2.99 4.25
N TRP A 318 20.21 3.65 4.75
CA TRP A 318 20.22 4.33 6.05
C TRP A 318 19.25 3.65 7.00
N THR A 319 19.66 3.50 8.26
CA THR A 319 18.81 2.97 9.33
C THR A 319 18.81 3.94 10.51
N ASP A 320 17.78 3.84 11.34
CA ASP A 320 17.83 4.42 12.69
C ASP A 320 18.82 3.65 13.58
N SER A 321 19.19 4.25 14.70
CA SER A 321 20.17 3.69 15.63
C SER A 321 19.78 2.33 16.22
N ALA A 322 18.48 2.07 16.36
CA ALA A 322 17.93 0.80 16.83
C ALA A 322 17.69 -0.23 15.71
N LYS A 323 18.01 0.13 14.46
CA LYS A 323 17.78 -0.70 13.26
C LYS A 323 16.35 -1.21 13.15
N MET A 324 15.40 -0.34 13.45
CA MET A 324 13.99 -0.69 13.36
C MET A 324 13.42 -0.50 11.95
N PHE A 325 13.97 0.46 11.21
CA PHE A 325 13.52 0.82 9.86
C PHE A 325 14.70 1.14 8.96
N SER A 326 14.52 1.02 7.66
CA SER A 326 15.54 1.39 6.67
C SER A 326 14.94 2.25 5.56
N VAL A 327 15.74 3.18 5.07
CA VAL A 327 15.51 3.93 3.84
C VAL A 327 16.63 3.58 2.88
N HIS A 328 16.29 3.19 1.67
CA HIS A 328 17.24 2.78 0.65
C HIS A 328 17.20 3.74 -0.53
N ALA A 329 18.37 4.05 -1.07
CA ALA A 329 18.51 4.64 -2.39
C ALA A 329 18.83 3.56 -3.39
N LEU A 330 17.96 3.40 -4.36
CA LEU A 330 18.12 2.46 -5.47
C LEU A 330 18.49 3.22 -6.74
N GLU A 331 19.26 2.58 -7.60
CA GLU A 331 19.51 3.01 -8.99
C GLU A 331 19.19 1.87 -9.94
N ALA A 332 18.64 2.19 -11.11
CA ALA A 332 18.38 1.20 -12.14
C ALA A 332 19.68 0.55 -12.59
N ALA A 333 19.74 -0.79 -12.53
CA ALA A 333 20.87 -1.53 -13.09
C ALA A 333 20.89 -1.36 -14.63
N GLU A 334 22.09 -1.22 -15.19
CA GLU A 334 22.30 -1.08 -16.66
C GLU A 334 21.84 -2.31 -17.46
#